data_74fe96b2beb0bb6469e46a4571b75e8d
#
_entry.id   74fe96b2beb0bb6469e46a4571b75e8d
#
_cell.length_a   1.000
_cell.length_b   1.000
_cell.length_c   1.000
_cell.angle_alpha   90.00
_cell.angle_beta   90.00
_cell.angle_gamma   90.00
#
_symmetry.space_group_name_H-M   'P 1'
#
loop_
_entity.id
_entity.type
_entity.pdbx_description
1 polymer ?
#
loop_
_entity_poly.entity_id
_entity_poly.type
_entity_poly.pdbx_seq_one_letter_code
_entity_poly.pdbx_strand_id
1 'polypeptide(L)'
;MGLLFLLMTIVKNDTMDLPDRKLFLHIWIFELLELTAYNLELVTASYDHPTNMRIFLSALGYSLRPLIPYILIKLIKRVEDKKIYEVLLILPWVLAVILSFSAFFTDIAYSYDAQNVFHRGPLGYFCQVITVLYMFILMIRAIRSHIFEKRIESKVMLLVMAYITVAMVLEAAFGIRSIGRSSMVYSTVFFMFALQTNKLRKMIPAVSENEALKNALADVERAKQAAERANAAKSRFLSRMSHDIRTPLNGIIGILEINSKCHDEQIEQENRDKAMVAANHLLSLINDVLEMSKLEDENTKLEHTAFDLKALTEDVLVITEMRAAEEGITLVHSDCSSQFQYPYVYGSPLHVRQIFLNIFSNAIKYNKPSGQISCKVMLEGNDDKTVHYRCIIADTGIGMSKDYLEHIFEPFSQEESDTRTSYRGTGLGMAIVKTLIDKMGGTIDIQSEPNVGTTFTVSLPFEIASVEDVHTITDDETKADISGMKLLIVEDNGLNLEIAKYLLEDAGAVTDTAADGEQAVKKFTQSPEGTYDAILMDIMMPVMDGYAATKAIREYDRPDAKTIPIIAMTANAFAEDVLKCKSAGMNDHLAKPLVLDTVMKTLAKYKAPAKAQ
;
A
#
# COMPACT_ATOMS: atom_id res chain seq x y z
N MET A 1 -32.00 27.52 45.38
CA MET A 1 -30.84 27.35 44.51
C MET A 1 -30.66 25.88 44.05
N GLY A 2 -30.52 24.90 44.97
CA GLY A 2 -30.27 23.50 44.56
C GLY A 2 -31.36 22.88 43.67
N LEU A 3 -32.65 23.10 44.00
CA LEU A 3 -33.78 22.62 43.19
C LEU A 3 -33.84 23.25 41.80
N LEU A 4 -33.49 24.54 41.65
CA LEU A 4 -33.42 25.21 40.36
C LEU A 4 -32.28 24.65 39.50
N PHE A 5 -31.12 24.39 40.10
CA PHE A 5 -29.98 23.76 39.45
C PHE A 5 -30.33 22.35 38.98
N LEU A 6 -31.02 21.56 39.84
CA LEU A 6 -31.46 20.22 39.49
C LEU A 6 -32.42 20.25 38.29
N LEU A 7 -33.40 21.17 38.27
CA LEU A 7 -34.31 21.32 37.14
C LEU A 7 -33.58 21.67 35.84
N MET A 8 -32.68 22.65 35.86
CA MET A 8 -31.89 23.05 34.69
C MET A 8 -31.07 21.86 34.13
N THR A 9 -30.50 21.08 35.04
CA THR A 9 -29.69 19.91 34.64
C THR A 9 -30.55 18.80 34.03
N ILE A 10 -31.77 18.55 34.58
CA ILE A 10 -32.71 17.57 34.02
C ILE A 10 -33.21 18.01 32.64
N VAL A 11 -33.57 19.29 32.49
CA VAL A 11 -34.16 19.82 31.24
C VAL A 11 -33.15 19.91 30.12
N LYS A 12 -31.91 20.35 30.40
CA LYS A 12 -30.84 20.52 29.40
C LYS A 12 -30.03 19.26 29.11
N ASN A 13 -30.33 18.14 29.73
CA ASN A 13 -29.54 16.93 29.62
C ASN A 13 -30.02 16.04 28.46
N ASP A 14 -29.44 16.23 27.28
CA ASP A 14 -29.74 15.42 26.07
C ASP A 14 -29.17 14.00 26.14
N THR A 15 -28.27 13.70 27.08
CA THR A 15 -27.68 12.37 27.25
C THR A 15 -28.50 11.43 28.13
N MET A 16 -29.56 11.93 28.78
CA MET A 16 -30.44 11.16 29.66
C MET A 16 -31.58 10.52 28.86
N ASP A 17 -31.84 9.23 29.08
CA ASP A 17 -32.99 8.55 28.45
C ASP A 17 -34.31 9.15 28.91
N LEU A 18 -35.30 9.21 28.01
CA LEU A 18 -36.60 9.79 28.28
C LEU A 18 -37.29 9.24 29.54
N PRO A 19 -37.26 7.92 29.83
CA PRO A 19 -37.84 7.37 31.07
C PRO A 19 -37.15 7.87 32.32
N ASP A 20 -35.82 7.90 32.35
CA ASP A 20 -35.05 8.35 33.51
C ASP A 20 -35.24 9.84 33.75
N ARG A 21 -35.28 10.63 32.69
CA ARG A 21 -35.56 12.07 32.72
C ARG A 21 -36.93 12.36 33.34
N LYS A 22 -37.96 11.59 32.98
CA LYS A 22 -39.30 11.71 33.60
C LYS A 22 -39.27 11.39 35.09
N LEU A 23 -38.57 10.34 35.50
CA LEU A 23 -38.46 9.96 36.91
C LEU A 23 -37.76 11.05 37.75
N PHE A 24 -36.66 11.61 37.24
CA PHE A 24 -35.97 12.73 37.90
C PHE A 24 -36.83 14.00 37.96
N LEU A 25 -37.63 14.26 36.94
CA LEU A 25 -38.57 15.37 36.95
C LEU A 25 -39.66 15.18 38.01
N HIS A 26 -40.17 13.95 38.22
CA HIS A 26 -41.10 13.66 39.31
C HIS A 26 -40.45 13.87 40.67
N ILE A 27 -39.20 13.41 40.89
CA ILE A 27 -38.49 13.66 42.14
C ILE A 27 -38.38 15.18 42.39
N TRP A 28 -38.01 15.97 41.39
CA TRP A 28 -37.91 17.42 41.50
C TRP A 28 -39.24 18.07 41.87
N ILE A 29 -40.34 17.65 41.25
CA ILE A 29 -41.68 18.15 41.54
C ILE A 29 -42.07 17.83 43.02
N PHE A 30 -41.82 16.61 43.46
CA PHE A 30 -42.16 16.21 44.82
C PHE A 30 -41.29 16.88 45.88
N GLU A 31 -40.00 17.08 45.65
CA GLU A 31 -39.13 17.85 46.54
C GLU A 31 -39.56 19.33 46.61
N LEU A 32 -39.98 19.92 45.50
CA LEU A 32 -40.49 21.29 45.46
C LEU A 32 -41.82 21.43 46.25
N LEU A 33 -42.72 20.46 46.05
CA LEU A 33 -44.00 20.43 46.77
C LEU A 33 -43.81 20.23 48.28
N GLU A 34 -42.92 19.32 48.72
CA GLU A 34 -42.58 19.11 50.11
C GLU A 34 -41.99 20.37 50.75
N LEU A 35 -41.02 21.01 50.04
CA LEU A 35 -40.41 22.24 50.53
C LEU A 35 -41.42 23.39 50.64
N THR A 36 -42.32 23.50 49.67
CA THR A 36 -43.37 24.52 49.67
C THR A 36 -44.35 24.29 50.75
N ALA A 37 -44.86 23.04 50.93
CA ALA A 37 -45.76 22.66 52.00
C ALA A 37 -45.17 22.96 53.40
N TYR A 38 -43.86 22.67 53.57
CA TYR A 38 -43.20 22.96 54.85
C TYR A 38 -43.08 24.46 55.15
N ASN A 39 -42.69 25.26 54.16
CA ASN A 39 -42.57 26.71 54.39
C ASN A 39 -43.91 27.34 54.67
N LEU A 40 -44.99 26.88 54.01
CA LEU A 40 -46.35 27.32 54.30
C LEU A 40 -46.84 26.83 55.66
N GLU A 41 -46.49 25.61 56.07
CA GLU A 41 -46.74 25.09 57.38
C GLU A 41 -46.08 25.96 58.45
N LEU A 42 -44.82 26.40 58.26
CA LEU A 42 -44.15 27.30 59.18
C LEU A 42 -44.88 28.65 59.33
N VAL A 43 -45.42 29.19 58.24
CA VAL A 43 -46.17 30.43 58.22
C VAL A 43 -47.49 30.23 59.01
N THR A 44 -48.19 29.11 58.76
CA THR A 44 -49.45 28.80 59.51
C THR A 44 -49.18 28.42 60.93
N ALA A 45 -47.98 28.05 61.34
CA ALA A 45 -47.59 27.80 62.70
C ALA A 45 -47.56 29.06 63.59
N SER A 46 -47.47 30.25 62.99
CA SER A 46 -47.49 31.54 63.68
C SER A 46 -48.89 32.05 64.00
N TYR A 47 -49.92 31.32 63.58
CA TYR A 47 -51.31 31.68 63.93
C TYR A 47 -51.71 31.19 65.37
N ASP A 48 -52.57 31.91 66.06
CA ASP A 48 -52.99 31.62 67.45
C ASP A 48 -53.82 30.33 67.59
N HIS A 49 -54.40 29.84 66.48
CA HIS A 49 -55.22 28.63 66.46
C HIS A 49 -54.86 27.70 65.29
N PRO A 50 -55.01 26.37 65.45
CA PRO A 50 -54.75 25.41 64.35
C PRO A 50 -55.76 25.63 63.22
N THR A 51 -55.25 25.70 62.00
CA THR A 51 -56.05 25.86 60.79
C THR A 51 -56.07 24.56 59.97
N ASN A 52 -57.19 24.29 59.28
CA ASN A 52 -57.30 23.16 58.38
C ASN A 52 -56.19 23.19 57.35
N MET A 53 -55.72 24.38 56.98
CA MET A 53 -54.57 24.56 56.06
C MET A 53 -53.28 23.97 56.65
N ARG A 54 -53.00 24.18 57.94
CA ARG A 54 -51.81 23.62 58.61
C ARG A 54 -51.83 22.10 58.65
N ILE A 55 -53.01 21.52 59.01
CA ILE A 55 -53.21 20.06 58.97
C ILE A 55 -52.98 19.51 57.57
N PHE A 56 -53.53 20.18 56.53
CA PHE A 56 -53.35 19.80 55.15
C PHE A 56 -51.88 19.83 54.75
N LEU A 57 -51.15 20.90 55.04
CA LEU A 57 -49.73 21.07 54.68
C LEU A 57 -48.85 20.03 55.37
N SER A 58 -49.12 19.74 56.66
CA SER A 58 -48.42 18.66 57.36
C SER A 58 -48.74 17.30 56.80
N ALA A 59 -50.01 16.99 56.47
CA ALA A 59 -50.40 15.74 55.83
C ALA A 59 -49.73 15.56 54.45
N LEU A 60 -49.66 16.62 53.65
CA LEU A 60 -49.02 16.63 52.39
C LEU A 60 -47.53 16.36 52.55
N GLY A 61 -46.81 17.05 53.43
CA GLY A 61 -45.39 16.84 53.69
C GLY A 61 -45.09 15.42 54.16
N TYR A 62 -45.83 14.85 55.05
CA TYR A 62 -45.66 13.45 55.50
C TYR A 62 -45.97 12.45 54.41
N SER A 63 -46.91 12.73 53.49
CA SER A 63 -47.26 11.86 52.36
C SER A 63 -46.20 11.84 51.29
N LEU A 64 -45.51 12.95 51.04
CA LEU A 64 -44.50 13.09 49.99
C LEU A 64 -43.12 12.46 50.33
N ARG A 65 -42.76 12.46 51.64
CA ARG A 65 -41.43 11.93 52.08
C ARG A 65 -41.13 10.49 51.65
N PRO A 66 -42.02 9.50 51.80
CA PRO A 66 -41.72 8.12 51.35
C PRO A 66 -41.69 7.95 49.83
N LEU A 67 -42.26 8.91 49.08
CA LEU A 67 -42.37 8.82 47.63
C LEU A 67 -41.02 8.97 46.93
N ILE A 68 -40.13 9.81 47.49
CA ILE A 68 -38.80 10.04 46.92
C ILE A 68 -37.95 8.75 46.89
N PRO A 69 -37.70 8.03 48.01
CA PRO A 69 -36.98 6.77 47.97
C PRO A 69 -37.71 5.68 47.19
N TYR A 70 -39.04 5.68 47.11
CA TYR A 70 -39.79 4.80 46.22
C TYR A 70 -39.45 5.03 44.75
N ILE A 71 -39.38 6.29 44.27
CA ILE A 71 -38.99 6.60 42.89
C ILE A 71 -37.55 6.23 42.64
N LEU A 72 -36.62 6.44 43.58
CA LEU A 72 -35.24 6.01 43.49
C LEU A 72 -35.09 4.49 43.35
N ILE A 73 -35.98 3.70 44.01
CA ILE A 73 -36.04 2.24 43.81
C ILE A 73 -36.38 1.90 42.35
N LYS A 74 -37.27 2.67 41.71
CA LYS A 74 -37.61 2.47 40.28
C LYS A 74 -36.48 2.84 39.32
N LEU A 75 -35.59 3.75 39.67
CA LEU A 75 -34.41 4.08 38.88
C LEU A 75 -33.40 2.93 38.83
N ILE A 76 -33.34 2.08 39.86
CA ILE A 76 -32.52 0.85 39.86
C ILE A 76 -33.33 -0.29 39.22
N LYS A 77 -33.71 -0.15 37.97
CA LYS A 77 -34.46 -1.17 37.24
C LYS A 77 -33.70 -2.49 37.15
N ARG A 78 -34.36 -3.59 37.51
CA ARG A 78 -34.00 -4.94 37.13
C ARG A 78 -34.91 -5.38 35.96
N VAL A 79 -34.32 -6.03 34.96
CA VAL A 79 -35.03 -6.51 33.77
C VAL A 79 -36.18 -7.47 34.07
N GLU A 80 -36.27 -7.98 35.31
CA GLU A 80 -37.21 -9.05 35.73
C GLU A 80 -38.21 -8.65 36.81
N ASP A 81 -38.45 -7.36 37.11
CA ASP A 81 -39.44 -6.99 38.11
C ASP A 81 -40.86 -7.29 37.61
N LYS A 82 -41.46 -8.35 38.15
CA LYS A 82 -42.85 -8.74 37.86
C LYS A 82 -43.80 -7.65 38.35
N LYS A 83 -44.89 -7.38 37.63
CA LYS A 83 -45.92 -6.37 37.97
C LYS A 83 -46.42 -6.46 39.45
N ILE A 84 -46.44 -7.67 40.04
CA ILE A 84 -46.87 -7.88 41.43
C ILE A 84 -45.96 -7.16 42.43
N TYR A 85 -44.64 -7.06 42.16
CA TYR A 85 -43.70 -6.33 43.02
C TYR A 85 -43.93 -4.82 42.97
N GLU A 86 -44.36 -4.27 41.85
CA GLU A 86 -44.70 -2.85 41.76
C GLU A 86 -45.92 -2.49 42.62
N VAL A 87 -46.92 -3.36 42.62
CA VAL A 87 -48.12 -3.18 43.47
C VAL A 87 -47.76 -3.28 44.96
N LEU A 88 -46.97 -4.27 45.36
CA LEU A 88 -46.51 -4.44 46.73
C LEU A 88 -45.63 -3.27 47.21
N LEU A 89 -44.85 -2.67 46.33
CA LEU A 89 -44.02 -1.51 46.66
C LEU A 89 -44.82 -0.22 46.85
N ILE A 90 -45.94 -0.01 46.15
CA ILE A 90 -46.73 1.22 46.26
C ILE A 90 -47.65 1.19 47.45
N LEU A 91 -48.07 0.00 47.94
CA LEU A 91 -49.06 -0.18 49.01
C LEU A 91 -48.69 0.53 50.34
N PRO A 92 -47.42 0.43 50.87
CA PRO A 92 -47.01 1.15 52.06
C PRO A 92 -47.13 2.67 51.91
N TRP A 93 -46.81 3.22 50.72
CA TRP A 93 -47.00 4.66 50.52
C TRP A 93 -48.43 5.07 50.47
N VAL A 94 -49.34 4.32 49.85
CA VAL A 94 -50.80 4.59 49.89
C VAL A 94 -51.28 4.60 51.29
N LEU A 95 -50.86 3.66 52.16
CA LEU A 95 -51.19 3.59 53.53
C LEU A 95 -50.69 4.81 54.35
N ALA A 96 -49.43 5.28 53.99
CA ALA A 96 -48.88 6.49 54.59
C ALA A 96 -49.71 7.74 54.26
N VAL A 97 -50.19 7.84 53.02
CA VAL A 97 -51.10 8.95 52.62
C VAL A 97 -52.39 8.92 53.42
N ILE A 98 -53.03 7.75 53.46
CA ILE A 98 -54.29 7.59 54.21
C ILE A 98 -54.14 8.00 55.71
N LEU A 99 -53.07 7.50 56.35
CA LEU A 99 -52.77 7.83 57.73
C LEU A 99 -52.46 9.31 57.96
N SER A 100 -51.71 9.93 57.05
CA SER A 100 -51.36 11.36 57.14
C SER A 100 -52.60 12.25 57.06
N PHE A 101 -53.51 11.93 56.15
CA PHE A 101 -54.76 12.68 56.00
C PHE A 101 -55.84 12.32 57.08
N SER A 102 -55.68 11.20 57.81
CA SER A 102 -56.56 10.86 58.91
C SER A 102 -56.50 11.90 60.02
N ALA A 103 -55.45 12.73 60.10
CA ALA A 103 -55.30 13.83 61.05
C ALA A 103 -56.42 14.90 60.98
N PHE A 104 -57.18 14.93 59.90
CA PHE A 104 -58.41 15.77 59.85
C PHE A 104 -59.54 15.26 60.65
N PHE A 105 -59.55 13.97 61.01
CA PHE A 105 -60.70 13.31 61.64
C PHE A 105 -60.32 12.59 62.95
N THR A 106 -59.05 12.31 63.16
CA THR A 106 -58.58 11.51 64.30
C THR A 106 -57.18 11.96 64.73
N ASP A 107 -56.84 11.78 66.02
CA ASP A 107 -55.51 12.05 66.58
C ASP A 107 -54.55 10.87 66.43
N ILE A 108 -54.87 9.91 65.58
CA ILE A 108 -54.07 8.66 65.39
C ILE A 108 -52.67 8.93 64.84
N ALA A 109 -52.57 9.79 63.85
CA ALA A 109 -51.28 10.16 63.28
C ALA A 109 -50.63 11.36 63.99
N TYR A 110 -51.35 12.45 64.09
CA TYR A 110 -50.96 13.66 64.81
C TYR A 110 -52.13 14.59 64.95
N SER A 111 -52.01 15.53 65.88
CA SER A 111 -53.03 16.57 66.15
C SER A 111 -52.36 17.89 66.53
N TYR A 112 -53.15 18.95 66.57
CA TYR A 112 -52.74 20.25 67.05
C TYR A 112 -53.67 20.67 68.20
N ASP A 113 -53.10 21.14 69.31
CA ASP A 113 -53.92 21.65 70.46
C ASP A 113 -54.43 23.07 70.13
N ALA A 114 -55.18 23.60 71.11
CA ALA A 114 -55.80 24.93 71.02
C ALA A 114 -54.76 26.07 70.89
N GLN A 115 -53.52 25.84 71.32
CA GLN A 115 -52.40 26.77 71.23
C GLN A 115 -51.54 26.50 69.91
N ASN A 116 -52.07 25.73 68.96
CA ASN A 116 -51.43 25.40 67.71
C ASN A 116 -50.10 24.62 67.86
N VAL A 117 -49.92 23.87 69.00
CA VAL A 117 -48.76 23.03 69.24
C VAL A 117 -48.98 21.65 68.60
N PHE A 118 -47.98 21.12 67.93
CA PHE A 118 -48.01 19.81 67.29
C PHE A 118 -47.83 18.67 68.28
N HIS A 119 -48.79 17.73 68.29
CA HIS A 119 -48.75 16.50 69.10
C HIS A 119 -48.72 15.26 68.17
N ARG A 120 -47.87 14.30 68.49
CA ARG A 120 -47.81 13.04 67.75
C ARG A 120 -48.79 12.04 68.32
N GLY A 121 -49.63 11.46 67.48
CA GLY A 121 -50.51 10.36 67.82
C GLY A 121 -49.79 9.00 67.90
N PRO A 122 -50.53 7.94 68.26
CA PRO A 122 -49.97 6.58 68.38
C PRO A 122 -49.26 6.05 67.13
N LEU A 123 -49.72 6.44 65.96
CA LEU A 123 -49.12 6.08 64.69
C LEU A 123 -48.31 7.23 64.04
N GLY A 124 -47.90 8.24 64.79
CA GLY A 124 -47.25 9.47 64.33
C GLY A 124 -45.86 9.28 63.73
N TYR A 125 -45.27 8.12 63.86
CA TYR A 125 -44.02 7.75 63.23
C TYR A 125 -44.21 6.89 61.99
N PHE A 126 -45.42 6.57 61.54
CA PHE A 126 -45.70 5.62 60.49
C PHE A 126 -45.01 6.01 59.14
N CYS A 127 -45.11 7.29 58.78
CA CYS A 127 -44.47 7.78 57.54
C CYS A 127 -42.92 7.66 57.56
N GLN A 128 -42.30 7.90 58.74
CA GLN A 128 -40.87 7.71 58.92
C GLN A 128 -40.48 6.22 58.81
N VAL A 129 -41.31 5.33 59.41
CA VAL A 129 -41.09 3.88 59.32
C VAL A 129 -41.14 3.40 57.84
N ILE A 130 -42.14 3.88 57.09
CA ILE A 130 -42.23 3.55 55.64
C ILE A 130 -41.05 4.12 54.86
N THR A 131 -40.61 5.35 55.13
CA THR A 131 -39.44 5.95 54.53
C THR A 131 -38.18 5.10 54.77
N VAL A 132 -37.99 4.68 56.05
CA VAL A 132 -36.88 3.78 56.43
C VAL A 132 -36.97 2.43 55.73
N LEU A 133 -38.19 1.86 55.63
CA LEU A 133 -38.41 0.61 54.89
C LEU A 133 -38.01 0.75 53.42
N TYR A 134 -38.40 1.81 52.73
CA TYR A 134 -37.98 2.06 51.34
C TYR A 134 -36.48 2.29 51.21
N MET A 135 -35.88 2.99 52.15
CA MET A 135 -34.43 3.15 52.19
C MET A 135 -33.71 1.81 52.36
N PHE A 136 -34.25 0.91 53.22
CA PHE A 136 -33.69 -0.44 53.36
C PHE A 136 -33.82 -1.29 52.10
N ILE A 137 -34.97 -1.24 51.41
CA ILE A 137 -35.19 -1.91 50.13
C ILE A 137 -34.22 -1.36 49.05
N LEU A 138 -34.05 -0.04 49.00
CA LEU A 138 -33.14 0.64 48.11
C LEU A 138 -31.70 0.18 48.36
N MET A 139 -31.29 0.07 49.64
CA MET A 139 -29.97 -0.41 50.04
C MET A 139 -29.73 -1.85 49.58
N ILE A 140 -30.66 -2.75 49.82
CA ILE A 140 -30.53 -4.14 49.35
C ILE A 140 -30.38 -4.19 47.83
N ARG A 141 -31.17 -3.42 47.08
CA ARG A 141 -31.07 -3.34 45.63
C ARG A 141 -29.73 -2.77 45.17
N ALA A 142 -29.24 -1.72 45.81
CA ALA A 142 -27.95 -1.11 45.50
C ALA A 142 -26.78 -2.07 45.78
N ILE A 143 -26.80 -2.77 46.94
CA ILE A 143 -25.79 -3.78 47.28
C ILE A 143 -25.81 -4.92 46.26
N ARG A 144 -26.99 -5.44 45.95
CA ARG A 144 -27.15 -6.51 44.96
C ARG A 144 -26.64 -6.10 43.58
N SER A 145 -27.00 -4.92 43.09
CA SER A 145 -26.54 -4.38 41.82
C SER A 145 -25.02 -4.14 41.82
N HIS A 146 -24.46 -3.71 42.97
CA HIS A 146 -23.01 -3.54 43.09
C HIS A 146 -22.24 -4.87 43.04
N ILE A 147 -22.72 -5.90 43.76
CA ILE A 147 -22.05 -7.20 43.87
C ILE A 147 -22.17 -7.99 42.56
N PHE A 148 -23.36 -8.04 41.95
CA PHE A 148 -23.64 -8.90 40.80
C PHE A 148 -23.40 -8.21 39.45
N GLU A 149 -23.63 -6.89 39.34
CA GLU A 149 -23.54 -6.17 38.07
C GLU A 149 -22.33 -5.22 38.03
N LYS A 150 -21.57 -5.05 39.12
CA LYS A 150 -20.39 -4.17 39.28
C LYS A 150 -20.62 -2.72 38.77
N ARG A 151 -21.84 -2.22 38.88
CA ARG A 151 -22.20 -0.89 38.41
C ARG A 151 -21.67 0.20 39.35
N ILE A 152 -21.07 1.24 38.78
CA ILE A 152 -20.56 2.41 39.53
C ILE A 152 -21.70 3.17 40.16
N GLU A 153 -22.88 3.23 39.51
CA GLU A 153 -24.09 3.86 40.02
C GLU A 153 -24.50 3.33 41.42
N SER A 154 -24.30 2.03 41.63
CA SER A 154 -24.59 1.38 42.88
C SER A 154 -23.69 1.83 44.04
N LYS A 155 -22.41 2.12 43.79
CA LYS A 155 -21.48 2.69 44.78
C LYS A 155 -21.94 4.09 45.21
N VAL A 156 -22.29 4.91 44.21
CA VAL A 156 -22.77 6.28 44.47
C VAL A 156 -24.07 6.26 45.25
N MET A 157 -24.99 5.35 44.91
CA MET A 157 -26.24 5.19 45.62
C MET A 157 -26.01 4.80 47.10
N LEU A 158 -25.08 3.88 47.37
CA LEU A 158 -24.72 3.51 48.75
C LEU A 158 -24.15 4.69 49.54
N LEU A 159 -23.30 5.53 48.91
CA LEU A 159 -22.77 6.74 49.55
C LEU A 159 -23.90 7.76 49.85
N VAL A 160 -24.81 7.96 48.92
CA VAL A 160 -25.99 8.83 49.07
C VAL A 160 -26.85 8.36 50.22
N MET A 161 -27.10 7.06 50.29
CA MET A 161 -27.90 6.47 51.35
C MET A 161 -27.24 6.59 52.73
N ALA A 162 -25.93 6.36 52.81
CA ALA A 162 -25.19 6.57 54.06
C ALA A 162 -25.30 8.02 54.53
N TYR A 163 -25.17 8.99 53.60
CA TYR A 163 -25.31 10.41 53.89
C TYR A 163 -26.74 10.75 54.40
N ILE A 164 -27.80 10.26 53.74
CA ILE A 164 -29.20 10.48 54.17
C ILE A 164 -29.44 9.86 55.55
N THR A 165 -28.94 8.64 55.77
CA THR A 165 -29.11 7.95 57.05
C THR A 165 -28.45 8.73 58.21
N VAL A 166 -27.23 9.19 58.01
CA VAL A 166 -26.53 10.04 58.99
C VAL A 166 -27.30 11.33 59.26
N ALA A 167 -27.81 11.99 58.21
CA ALA A 167 -28.59 13.21 58.34
C ALA A 167 -29.89 12.97 59.13
N MET A 168 -30.58 11.85 58.89
CA MET A 168 -31.82 11.48 59.68
C MET A 168 -31.50 11.19 61.13
N VAL A 169 -30.37 10.52 61.43
CA VAL A 169 -29.95 10.27 62.81
C VAL A 169 -29.64 11.58 63.54
N LEU A 170 -28.94 12.50 62.90
CA LEU A 170 -28.62 13.82 63.46
C LEU A 170 -29.90 14.66 63.69
N GLU A 171 -30.86 14.63 62.78
CA GLU A 171 -32.15 15.27 62.93
C GLU A 171 -32.91 14.70 64.15
N ALA A 172 -32.88 13.36 64.30
CA ALA A 172 -33.55 12.70 65.43
C ALA A 172 -32.85 12.97 66.76
N ALA A 173 -31.54 12.98 66.82
CA ALA A 173 -30.72 13.16 68.01
C ALA A 173 -30.66 14.62 68.49
N PHE A 174 -30.62 15.58 67.62
CA PHE A 174 -30.40 17.00 67.93
C PHE A 174 -31.63 17.88 67.69
N GLY A 175 -32.71 17.34 67.14
CA GLY A 175 -33.97 18.08 66.90
C GLY A 175 -33.89 19.13 65.80
N ILE A 176 -32.84 19.09 64.98
CA ILE A 176 -32.56 20.07 63.88
C ILE A 176 -33.37 19.67 62.64
N ARG A 177 -34.61 20.13 62.52
CA ARG A 177 -35.61 19.73 61.52
C ARG A 177 -35.19 20.05 60.04
N SER A 178 -34.15 20.84 59.79
CA SER A 178 -33.76 21.27 58.44
C SER A 178 -32.70 20.35 57.78
N ILE A 179 -31.97 19.55 58.56
CA ILE A 179 -30.82 18.77 58.05
C ILE A 179 -31.28 17.65 57.14
N GLY A 180 -32.32 16.89 57.51
CA GLY A 180 -32.80 15.75 56.71
C GLY A 180 -33.33 16.15 55.34
N ARG A 181 -33.95 17.33 55.23
CA ARG A 181 -34.49 17.83 53.94
C ARG A 181 -33.42 18.33 53.00
N SER A 182 -32.49 19.11 53.52
CA SER A 182 -31.36 19.59 52.72
C SER A 182 -30.53 18.41 52.18
N SER A 183 -30.38 17.33 52.98
CA SER A 183 -29.65 16.14 52.60
C SER A 183 -30.28 15.38 51.42
N MET A 184 -31.63 15.33 51.34
CA MET A 184 -32.32 14.70 50.22
C MET A 184 -32.06 15.43 48.89
N VAL A 185 -32.19 16.75 48.86
CA VAL A 185 -31.92 17.56 47.65
C VAL A 185 -30.49 17.39 47.16
N TYR A 186 -29.52 17.52 48.07
CA TYR A 186 -28.10 17.36 47.69
C TYR A 186 -27.79 15.93 47.24
N SER A 187 -28.40 14.93 47.83
CA SER A 187 -28.22 13.52 47.45
C SER A 187 -28.75 13.23 46.07
N THR A 188 -29.93 13.78 45.74
CA THR A 188 -30.53 13.62 44.42
C THR A 188 -29.68 14.29 43.31
N VAL A 189 -29.18 15.50 43.59
CA VAL A 189 -28.25 16.20 42.67
C VAL A 189 -26.96 15.41 42.45
N PHE A 190 -26.36 14.91 43.55
CA PHE A 190 -25.13 14.14 43.49
C PHE A 190 -25.30 12.83 42.71
N PHE A 191 -26.39 12.11 42.95
CA PHE A 191 -26.72 10.86 42.26
C PHE A 191 -26.91 11.10 40.75
N MET A 192 -27.64 12.15 40.38
CA MET A 192 -27.83 12.52 38.98
C MET A 192 -26.52 12.86 38.27
N PHE A 193 -25.65 13.64 38.95
CA PHE A 193 -24.33 13.97 38.40
C PHE A 193 -23.45 12.72 38.19
N ALA A 194 -23.53 11.75 39.12
CA ALA A 194 -22.79 10.50 39.00
C ALA A 194 -23.29 9.61 37.84
N LEU A 195 -24.62 9.54 37.64
CA LEU A 195 -25.19 8.84 36.48
C LEU A 195 -24.75 9.47 35.18
N GLN A 196 -24.77 10.79 35.08
CA GLN A 196 -24.35 11.52 33.88
C GLN A 196 -22.87 11.29 33.57
N THR A 197 -22.01 11.37 34.59
CA THR A 197 -20.57 11.17 34.41
C THR A 197 -20.24 9.75 33.95
N ASN A 198 -20.96 8.76 34.47
CA ASN A 198 -20.77 7.36 34.04
C ASN A 198 -21.23 7.12 32.60
N LYS A 199 -22.33 7.75 32.17
CA LYS A 199 -22.82 7.66 30.80
C LYS A 199 -21.85 8.28 29.81
N LEU A 200 -21.29 9.45 30.14
CA LEU A 200 -20.23 10.10 29.33
C LEU A 200 -19.00 9.22 29.21
N ARG A 201 -18.52 8.59 30.28
CA ARG A 201 -17.38 7.67 30.24
C ARG A 201 -17.60 6.46 29.34
N LYS A 202 -18.83 5.98 29.18
CA LYS A 202 -19.16 4.87 28.26
C LYS A 202 -19.26 5.33 26.80
N MET A 203 -19.62 6.59 26.55
CA MET A 203 -19.74 7.13 25.19
C MET A 203 -18.38 7.48 24.55
N ILE A 204 -17.41 7.94 25.35
CA ILE A 204 -16.08 8.33 24.85
C ILE A 204 -15.36 7.18 24.08
N PRO A 205 -15.26 5.95 24.62
CA PRO A 205 -14.65 4.84 23.88
C PRO A 205 -15.38 4.49 22.57
N ALA A 206 -16.72 4.51 22.60
CA ALA A 206 -17.53 4.19 21.42
C ALA A 206 -17.38 5.22 20.28
N VAL A 207 -17.18 6.50 20.63
CA VAL A 207 -16.91 7.56 19.65
C VAL A 207 -15.52 7.38 19.05
N SER A 208 -14.51 7.10 19.90
CA SER A 208 -13.13 6.83 19.45
C SER A 208 -13.04 5.59 18.55
N GLU A 209 -13.74 4.52 18.89
CA GLU A 209 -13.80 3.29 18.09
C GLU A 209 -14.48 3.53 16.74
N ASN A 210 -15.52 4.35 16.70
CA ASN A 210 -16.22 4.72 15.47
C ASN A 210 -15.36 5.62 14.55
N GLU A 211 -14.54 6.50 15.11
CA GLU A 211 -13.57 7.30 14.36
C GLU A 211 -12.45 6.43 13.79
N ALA A 212 -11.89 5.52 14.58
CA ALA A 212 -10.89 4.57 14.13
C ALA A 212 -11.41 3.67 13.00
N LEU A 213 -12.66 3.19 13.10
CA LEU A 213 -13.30 2.40 12.07
C LEU A 213 -13.52 3.19 10.77
N LYS A 214 -13.94 4.45 10.87
CA LYS A 214 -14.07 5.33 9.69
C LYS A 214 -12.74 5.55 8.97
N ASN A 215 -11.66 5.77 9.71
CA ASN A 215 -10.33 5.95 9.13
C ASN A 215 -9.85 4.67 8.44
N ALA A 216 -10.00 3.51 9.11
CA ALA A 216 -9.66 2.22 8.51
C ALA A 216 -10.47 1.93 7.23
N LEU A 217 -11.74 2.27 7.20
CA LEU A 217 -12.59 2.09 6.02
C LEU A 217 -12.16 3.00 4.85
N ALA A 218 -11.75 4.25 5.16
CA ALA A 218 -11.20 5.16 4.16
C ALA A 218 -9.86 4.67 3.59
N ASP A 219 -9.00 4.07 4.41
CA ASP A 219 -7.73 3.50 3.96
C ASP A 219 -7.93 2.26 3.07
N VAL A 220 -8.87 1.37 3.44
CA VAL A 220 -9.26 0.22 2.62
C VAL A 220 -9.83 0.67 1.26
N GLU A 221 -10.68 1.69 1.24
CA GLU A 221 -11.23 2.21 -0.01
C GLU A 221 -10.15 2.83 -0.91
N ARG A 222 -9.17 3.56 -0.34
CA ARG A 222 -8.01 4.08 -1.08
C ARG A 222 -7.16 2.95 -1.66
N ALA A 223 -6.87 1.92 -0.86
CA ALA A 223 -6.11 0.76 -1.31
C ALA A 223 -6.85 0.01 -2.43
N LYS A 224 -8.17 -0.16 -2.31
CA LYS A 224 -9.01 -0.77 -3.35
C LYS A 224 -8.97 0.02 -4.65
N GLN A 225 -9.15 1.34 -4.59
CA GLN A 225 -9.09 2.20 -5.78
C GLN A 225 -7.72 2.18 -6.44
N ALA A 226 -6.64 2.14 -5.66
CA ALA A 226 -5.28 2.00 -6.18
C ALA A 226 -5.09 0.65 -6.91
N ALA A 227 -5.56 -0.45 -6.30
CA ALA A 227 -5.51 -1.78 -6.90
C ALA A 227 -6.37 -1.89 -8.19
N GLU A 228 -7.57 -1.30 -8.21
CA GLU A 228 -8.43 -1.26 -9.40
C GLU A 228 -7.78 -0.47 -10.54
N ARG A 229 -7.15 0.68 -10.25
CA ARG A 229 -6.40 1.47 -11.24
C ARG A 229 -5.20 0.68 -11.80
N ALA A 230 -4.44 0.03 -10.94
CA ALA A 230 -3.31 -0.81 -11.36
C ALA A 230 -3.77 -1.98 -12.24
N ASN A 231 -4.87 -2.66 -11.88
CA ASN A 231 -5.43 -3.75 -12.67
C ASN A 231 -5.99 -3.29 -14.03
N ALA A 232 -6.64 -2.14 -14.07
CA ALA A 232 -7.10 -1.53 -15.31
C ALA A 232 -5.94 -1.11 -16.23
N ALA A 233 -4.85 -0.60 -15.65
CA ALA A 233 -3.62 -0.30 -16.40
C ALA A 233 -2.99 -1.58 -16.97
N LYS A 234 -2.88 -2.65 -16.18
CA LYS A 234 -2.37 -3.95 -16.61
C LYS A 234 -3.22 -4.57 -17.72
N SER A 235 -4.54 -4.47 -17.64
CA SER A 235 -5.44 -4.99 -18.70
C SER A 235 -5.31 -4.20 -20.01
N ARG A 236 -5.20 -2.87 -19.92
CA ARG A 236 -4.94 -2.02 -21.10
C ARG A 236 -3.58 -2.33 -21.73
N PHE A 237 -2.57 -2.57 -20.90
CA PHE A 237 -1.24 -3.02 -21.31
C PHE A 237 -1.30 -4.28 -22.17
N LEU A 238 -1.89 -5.37 -21.65
CA LEU A 238 -1.99 -6.64 -22.36
C LEU A 238 -2.75 -6.52 -23.69
N SER A 239 -3.81 -5.71 -23.73
CA SER A 239 -4.59 -5.48 -24.94
C SER A 239 -3.77 -4.74 -26.02
N ARG A 240 -3.05 -3.67 -25.64
CA ARG A 240 -2.17 -2.92 -26.57
C ARG A 240 -1.03 -3.79 -27.07
N MET A 241 -0.36 -4.52 -26.20
CA MET A 241 0.70 -5.46 -26.55
C MET A 241 0.26 -6.50 -27.58
N SER A 242 -0.92 -7.11 -27.36
CA SER A 242 -1.48 -8.07 -28.30
C SER A 242 -1.70 -7.44 -29.69
N HIS A 243 -2.13 -6.20 -29.75
CA HIS A 243 -2.32 -5.46 -31.00
C HIS A 243 -0.98 -5.16 -31.68
N ASP A 244 0.00 -4.65 -30.92
CA ASP A 244 1.28 -4.19 -31.46
C ASP A 244 2.19 -5.35 -31.89
N ILE A 245 2.06 -6.53 -31.28
CA ILE A 245 2.66 -7.78 -31.74
C ILE A 245 1.96 -8.30 -33.01
N ARG A 246 0.64 -8.24 -33.08
CA ARG A 246 -0.13 -8.78 -34.21
C ARG A 246 0.12 -8.01 -35.50
N THR A 247 0.30 -6.70 -35.43
CA THR A 247 0.47 -5.84 -36.62
C THR A 247 1.71 -6.20 -37.43
N PRO A 248 2.94 -6.19 -36.89
CA PRO A 248 4.14 -6.60 -37.64
C PRO A 248 4.09 -8.07 -38.05
N LEU A 249 3.56 -8.95 -37.19
CA LEU A 249 3.43 -10.37 -37.50
C LEU A 249 2.54 -10.62 -38.73
N ASN A 250 1.37 -9.98 -38.80
CA ASN A 250 0.50 -10.06 -39.96
C ASN A 250 1.15 -9.42 -41.20
N GLY A 251 1.96 -8.37 -41.01
CA GLY A 251 2.77 -7.79 -42.07
C GLY A 251 3.80 -8.78 -42.66
N ILE A 252 4.53 -9.47 -41.79
CA ILE A 252 5.49 -10.51 -42.20
C ILE A 252 4.79 -11.64 -42.95
N ILE A 253 3.69 -12.18 -42.41
CA ILE A 253 2.91 -13.26 -43.02
C ILE A 253 2.41 -12.82 -44.41
N GLY A 254 1.81 -11.61 -44.49
CA GLY A 254 1.30 -11.08 -45.76
C GLY A 254 2.40 -10.89 -46.82
N ILE A 255 3.58 -10.42 -46.42
CA ILE A 255 4.73 -10.26 -47.31
C ILE A 255 5.22 -11.64 -47.79
N LEU A 256 5.32 -12.64 -46.91
CA LEU A 256 5.72 -14.00 -47.27
C LEU A 256 4.69 -14.64 -48.23
N GLU A 257 3.41 -14.43 -48.03
CA GLU A 257 2.34 -14.88 -48.95
C GLU A 257 2.45 -14.22 -50.31
N ILE A 258 2.80 -12.93 -50.39
CA ILE A 258 3.01 -12.21 -51.63
C ILE A 258 4.26 -12.77 -52.32
N ASN A 259 5.37 -12.95 -51.60
CA ASN A 259 6.62 -13.48 -52.13
C ASN A 259 6.47 -14.90 -52.71
N SER A 260 5.64 -15.75 -52.06
CA SER A 260 5.39 -17.11 -52.56
C SER A 260 4.72 -17.15 -53.97
N LYS A 261 4.15 -16.04 -54.39
CA LYS A 261 3.48 -15.87 -55.69
C LYS A 261 4.18 -14.92 -56.63
N CYS A 262 5.25 -14.28 -56.17
CA CYS A 262 6.06 -13.35 -56.96
C CYS A 262 7.10 -14.13 -57.78
N HIS A 263 7.41 -13.62 -58.96
CA HIS A 263 8.42 -14.21 -59.85
C HIS A 263 9.41 -13.15 -60.34
N ASP A 264 9.40 -11.98 -59.68
CA ASP A 264 10.29 -10.85 -59.96
C ASP A 264 11.30 -10.74 -58.81
N GLU A 265 12.55 -10.99 -59.11
CA GLU A 265 13.64 -11.06 -58.12
C GLU A 265 13.85 -9.73 -57.36
N GLN A 266 13.61 -8.61 -58.04
CA GLN A 266 13.74 -7.28 -57.43
C GLN A 266 12.61 -7.02 -56.40
N ILE A 267 11.38 -7.40 -56.73
CA ILE A 267 10.23 -7.30 -55.83
C ILE A 267 10.39 -8.28 -54.64
N GLU A 268 10.92 -9.50 -54.91
CA GLU A 268 11.20 -10.46 -53.86
C GLU A 268 12.24 -9.93 -52.85
N GLN A 269 13.28 -9.25 -53.34
CA GLN A 269 14.28 -8.66 -52.45
C GLN A 269 13.69 -7.51 -51.61
N GLU A 270 12.95 -6.57 -52.22
CA GLU A 270 12.28 -5.50 -51.50
C GLU A 270 11.31 -6.04 -50.42
N ASN A 271 10.61 -7.12 -50.71
CA ASN A 271 9.71 -7.77 -49.78
C ASN A 271 10.46 -8.46 -48.65
N ARG A 272 11.58 -9.12 -48.91
CA ARG A 272 12.49 -9.68 -47.87
C ARG A 272 12.95 -8.59 -46.91
N ASP A 273 13.40 -7.45 -47.45
CA ASP A 273 13.87 -6.33 -46.64
C ASP A 273 12.75 -5.75 -45.76
N LYS A 274 11.55 -5.59 -46.32
CA LYS A 274 10.37 -5.16 -45.56
C LYS A 274 9.97 -6.15 -44.45
N ALA A 275 10.02 -7.46 -44.73
CA ALA A 275 9.76 -8.50 -43.76
C ALA A 275 10.80 -8.50 -42.64
N MET A 276 12.09 -8.30 -42.99
CA MET A 276 13.18 -8.20 -42.02
C MET A 276 13.01 -6.98 -41.09
N VAL A 277 12.64 -5.82 -41.63
CA VAL A 277 12.34 -4.62 -40.84
C VAL A 277 11.19 -4.88 -39.87
N ALA A 278 10.11 -5.54 -40.32
CA ALA A 278 8.97 -5.88 -39.46
C ALA A 278 9.35 -6.92 -38.38
N ALA A 279 10.19 -7.91 -38.71
CA ALA A 279 10.67 -8.92 -37.76
C ALA A 279 11.57 -8.30 -36.66
N ASN A 280 12.49 -7.42 -37.06
CA ASN A 280 13.37 -6.70 -36.13
C ASN A 280 12.56 -5.78 -35.20
N HIS A 281 11.53 -5.13 -35.74
CA HIS A 281 10.61 -4.32 -34.91
C HIS A 281 9.85 -5.18 -33.88
N LEU A 282 9.35 -6.34 -34.28
CA LEU A 282 8.69 -7.29 -33.40
C LEU A 282 9.62 -7.80 -32.30
N LEU A 283 10.86 -8.11 -32.66
CA LEU A 283 11.87 -8.56 -31.70
C LEU A 283 12.21 -7.48 -30.67
N SER A 284 12.34 -6.23 -31.10
CA SER A 284 12.54 -5.09 -30.20
C SER A 284 11.37 -4.93 -29.24
N LEU A 285 10.12 -5.02 -29.72
CA LEU A 285 8.91 -4.99 -28.88
C LEU A 285 8.93 -6.06 -27.79
N ILE A 286 9.24 -7.30 -28.17
CA ILE A 286 9.29 -8.43 -27.23
C ILE A 286 10.39 -8.20 -26.18
N ASN A 287 11.57 -7.75 -26.60
CA ASN A 287 12.67 -7.47 -25.69
C ASN A 287 12.33 -6.35 -24.70
N ASP A 288 11.71 -5.25 -25.16
CA ASP A 288 11.27 -4.15 -24.31
C ASP A 288 10.27 -4.62 -23.22
N VAL A 289 9.34 -5.53 -23.59
CA VAL A 289 8.35 -6.09 -22.66
C VAL A 289 9.00 -7.01 -21.64
N LEU A 290 9.89 -7.89 -22.08
CA LEU A 290 10.60 -8.81 -21.19
C LEU A 290 11.47 -8.05 -20.19
N GLU A 291 12.11 -6.98 -20.65
CA GLU A 291 12.93 -6.13 -19.81
C GLU A 291 12.08 -5.36 -18.80
N MET A 292 10.99 -4.72 -19.24
CA MET A 292 10.07 -4.02 -18.34
C MET A 292 9.54 -4.97 -17.27
N SER A 293 9.12 -6.19 -17.65
CA SER A 293 8.64 -7.20 -16.71
C SER A 293 9.68 -7.60 -15.66
N LYS A 294 10.97 -7.68 -16.05
CA LYS A 294 12.08 -7.96 -15.14
C LYS A 294 12.40 -6.77 -14.23
N LEU A 295 12.34 -5.55 -14.77
CA LEU A 295 12.60 -4.34 -14.02
C LEU A 295 11.49 -4.03 -12.99
N GLU A 296 10.27 -4.52 -13.19
CA GLU A 296 9.18 -4.44 -12.20
C GLU A 296 9.41 -5.35 -10.96
N ASP A 297 10.23 -6.39 -11.07
CA ASP A 297 10.59 -7.22 -9.92
C ASP A 297 11.58 -6.46 -9.02
N GLU A 298 11.15 -6.21 -7.78
CA GLU A 298 11.96 -5.53 -6.76
C GLU A 298 13.25 -6.28 -6.42
N ASN A 299 13.30 -7.60 -6.64
CA ASN A 299 14.47 -8.41 -6.37
C ASN A 299 15.53 -8.38 -7.49
N THR A 300 15.21 -7.85 -8.66
CA THR A 300 16.15 -7.75 -9.77
C THR A 300 17.23 -6.73 -9.48
N LYS A 301 18.45 -7.22 -9.27
CA LYS A 301 19.65 -6.39 -9.08
C LYS A 301 20.28 -6.12 -10.43
N LEU A 302 20.63 -4.86 -10.66
CA LEU A 302 21.43 -4.49 -11.81
C LEU A 302 22.86 -5.04 -11.66
N GLU A 303 23.52 -5.32 -12.75
CA GLU A 303 24.95 -5.67 -12.78
C GLU A 303 25.78 -4.56 -12.14
N HIS A 304 26.81 -4.94 -11.38
CA HIS A 304 27.70 -4.02 -10.72
C HIS A 304 29.15 -4.43 -11.02
N THR A 305 29.63 -4.04 -12.20
CA THR A 305 30.97 -4.36 -12.71
C THR A 305 31.78 -3.10 -12.93
N ALA A 306 33.10 -3.21 -12.84
CA ALA A 306 33.98 -2.10 -13.18
C ALA A 306 34.04 -1.94 -14.70
N PHE A 307 33.90 -0.72 -15.22
CA PHE A 307 33.98 -0.41 -16.64
C PHE A 307 34.49 1.00 -16.90
N ASP A 308 34.91 1.23 -18.17
CA ASP A 308 35.30 2.55 -18.66
C ASP A 308 34.07 3.31 -19.18
N LEU A 309 33.57 4.26 -18.37
CA LEU A 309 32.41 5.09 -18.70
C LEU A 309 32.70 6.05 -19.86
N LYS A 310 33.95 6.51 -19.98
CA LYS A 310 34.39 7.36 -21.09
C LYS A 310 34.31 6.61 -22.41
N ALA A 311 34.91 5.42 -22.48
CA ALA A 311 34.88 4.58 -23.68
C ALA A 311 33.43 4.20 -24.06
N LEU A 312 32.60 3.83 -23.09
CA LEU A 312 31.19 3.55 -23.33
C LEU A 312 30.43 4.75 -23.90
N THR A 313 30.71 5.96 -23.40
CA THR A 313 30.09 7.19 -23.91
C THR A 313 30.53 7.50 -25.35
N GLU A 314 31.80 7.34 -25.64
CA GLU A 314 32.35 7.50 -27.00
C GLU A 314 31.68 6.53 -27.99
N ASP A 315 31.56 5.25 -27.64
CA ASP A 315 30.83 4.24 -28.43
C ASP A 315 29.37 4.66 -28.73
N VAL A 316 28.65 5.11 -27.70
CA VAL A 316 27.26 5.56 -27.86
C VAL A 316 27.17 6.76 -28.80
N LEU A 317 28.08 7.71 -28.67
CA LEU A 317 28.14 8.89 -29.56
C LEU A 317 28.43 8.51 -31.01
N VAL A 318 29.37 7.62 -31.28
CA VAL A 318 29.68 7.11 -32.62
C VAL A 318 28.46 6.46 -33.28
N ILE A 319 27.77 5.57 -32.56
CA ILE A 319 26.54 4.92 -33.06
C ILE A 319 25.45 5.97 -33.35
N THR A 320 25.31 6.95 -32.45
CA THR A 320 24.32 8.02 -32.57
C THR A 320 24.61 8.92 -33.77
N GLU A 321 25.88 9.29 -33.99
CA GLU A 321 26.31 10.13 -35.10
C GLU A 321 26.02 9.47 -36.45
N MET A 322 26.33 8.17 -36.60
CA MET A 322 26.00 7.42 -37.81
C MET A 322 24.50 7.44 -38.12
N ARG A 323 23.68 7.13 -37.14
CA ARG A 323 22.19 7.11 -37.30
C ARG A 323 21.62 8.51 -37.55
N ALA A 324 22.14 9.54 -36.87
CA ALA A 324 21.71 10.93 -37.07
C ALA A 324 22.06 11.40 -38.51
N ALA A 325 23.25 11.03 -39.02
CA ALA A 325 23.65 11.36 -40.36
C ALA A 325 22.76 10.71 -41.44
N GLU A 326 22.34 9.45 -41.24
CA GLU A 326 21.38 8.76 -42.13
C GLU A 326 20.04 9.51 -42.24
N GLU A 327 19.58 10.14 -41.16
CA GLU A 327 18.34 10.92 -41.11
C GLU A 327 18.57 12.43 -41.41
N GLY A 328 19.78 12.83 -41.77
CA GLY A 328 20.13 14.21 -42.08
C GLY A 328 20.16 15.14 -40.88
N ILE A 329 20.41 14.63 -39.70
CA ILE A 329 20.47 15.34 -38.42
C ILE A 329 21.93 15.53 -38.01
N THR A 330 22.25 16.69 -37.46
CA THR A 330 23.62 17.00 -37.01
C THR A 330 23.77 16.72 -35.53
N LEU A 331 24.71 15.84 -35.14
CA LEU A 331 25.08 15.67 -33.74
C LEU A 331 26.21 16.62 -33.37
N VAL A 332 25.99 17.45 -32.36
CA VAL A 332 27.01 18.35 -31.81
C VAL A 332 27.36 17.92 -30.40
N HIS A 333 28.55 17.46 -30.19
CA HIS A 333 29.04 17.20 -28.84
C HIS A 333 30.34 17.99 -28.61
N SER A 334 30.45 18.62 -27.43
CA SER A 334 31.73 19.11 -26.93
C SER A 334 32.62 17.89 -26.68
N ASP A 335 33.96 18.07 -26.74
CA ASP A 335 34.91 17.00 -26.41
C ASP A 335 34.56 16.42 -25.00
N CYS A 336 33.67 15.43 -25.01
CA CYS A 336 33.20 14.78 -23.79
C CYS A 336 34.33 14.07 -23.07
N SER A 337 35.39 13.71 -23.83
CA SER A 337 36.54 12.96 -23.31
C SER A 337 37.33 13.73 -22.23
N SER A 338 37.35 15.05 -22.29
CA SER A 338 38.04 15.90 -21.33
C SER A 338 37.25 16.10 -20.00
N GLN A 339 36.00 15.69 -19.97
CA GLN A 339 35.09 15.91 -18.83
C GLN A 339 35.09 14.74 -17.81
N PHE A 340 35.63 13.57 -18.19
CA PHE A 340 35.69 12.41 -17.33
C PHE A 340 36.95 12.44 -16.45
N GLN A 341 36.84 13.07 -15.27
CA GLN A 341 37.91 13.06 -14.27
C GLN A 341 38.10 11.66 -13.64
N TYR A 342 37.01 10.88 -13.52
CA TYR A 342 36.98 9.51 -13.01
C TYR A 342 36.36 8.59 -14.08
N PRO A 343 37.15 8.15 -15.10
CA PRO A 343 36.60 7.38 -16.21
C PRO A 343 36.21 5.96 -15.82
N TYR A 344 36.88 5.37 -14.82
CA TYR A 344 36.64 4.01 -14.38
C TYR A 344 35.67 4.01 -13.23
N VAL A 345 34.54 3.29 -13.38
CA VAL A 345 33.45 3.30 -12.43
C VAL A 345 32.83 1.90 -12.30
N TYR A 346 32.19 1.64 -11.14
CA TYR A 346 31.34 0.47 -10.97
C TYR A 346 29.89 0.80 -11.34
N GLY A 347 29.24 -0.12 -12.04
CA GLY A 347 27.84 -0.03 -12.43
C GLY A 347 27.47 -1.08 -13.46
N SER A 348 26.38 -0.84 -14.20
CA SER A 348 25.96 -1.72 -15.29
C SER A 348 26.17 -1.03 -16.64
N PRO A 349 27.22 -1.39 -17.38
CA PRO A 349 27.51 -0.77 -18.66
C PRO A 349 26.40 -0.99 -19.69
N LEU A 350 25.75 -2.17 -19.65
CA LEU A 350 24.61 -2.49 -20.51
C LEU A 350 23.47 -1.51 -20.33
N HIS A 351 23.06 -1.28 -19.09
CA HIS A 351 21.91 -0.42 -18.79
C HIS A 351 22.23 1.07 -18.97
N VAL A 352 23.48 1.49 -18.68
CA VAL A 352 23.93 2.85 -19.00
C VAL A 352 23.85 3.12 -20.50
N ARG A 353 24.39 2.20 -21.34
CA ARG A 353 24.29 2.26 -22.80
C ARG A 353 22.85 2.37 -23.27
N GLN A 354 21.96 1.59 -22.68
CA GLN A 354 20.54 1.55 -23.03
C GLN A 354 19.81 2.85 -22.69
N ILE A 355 20.04 3.43 -21.50
CA ILE A 355 19.48 4.75 -21.14
C ILE A 355 19.78 5.77 -22.23
N PHE A 356 21.05 5.88 -22.61
CA PHE A 356 21.47 6.89 -23.59
C PHE A 356 21.00 6.57 -25.00
N LEU A 357 21.06 5.32 -25.45
CA LEU A 357 20.56 4.95 -26.77
C LEU A 357 19.05 5.19 -26.92
N ASN A 358 18.24 4.96 -25.87
CA ASN A 358 16.82 5.27 -25.90
C ASN A 358 16.55 6.78 -26.01
N ILE A 359 17.29 7.60 -25.27
CA ILE A 359 17.14 9.07 -25.33
C ILE A 359 17.58 9.59 -26.71
N PHE A 360 18.74 9.16 -27.22
CA PHE A 360 19.23 9.58 -28.53
C PHE A 360 18.35 9.10 -29.67
N SER A 361 17.85 7.86 -29.62
CA SER A 361 16.90 7.33 -30.59
C SER A 361 15.65 8.17 -30.68
N ASN A 362 15.10 8.61 -29.54
CA ASN A 362 13.97 9.54 -29.50
C ASN A 362 14.35 10.91 -30.06
N ALA A 363 15.52 11.46 -29.72
CA ALA A 363 15.99 12.73 -30.21
C ALA A 363 16.21 12.72 -31.76
N ILE A 364 16.61 11.60 -32.36
CA ILE A 364 16.69 11.41 -33.80
C ILE A 364 15.29 11.29 -34.41
N LYS A 365 14.47 10.36 -33.88
CA LYS A 365 13.17 9.99 -34.42
C LYS A 365 12.17 11.16 -34.44
N TYR A 366 12.18 11.99 -33.43
CA TYR A 366 11.25 13.12 -33.27
C TYR A 366 11.88 14.47 -33.63
N ASN A 367 13.03 14.45 -34.33
CA ASN A 367 13.66 15.68 -34.81
C ASN A 367 13.00 16.20 -36.09
N LYS A 368 13.38 17.40 -36.46
CA LYS A 368 13.01 18.03 -37.75
C LYS A 368 14.06 17.69 -38.79
N PRO A 369 13.70 17.65 -40.09
CA PRO A 369 14.70 17.56 -41.17
C PRO A 369 15.77 18.64 -41.01
N SER A 370 17.02 18.27 -41.12
CA SER A 370 18.19 19.14 -40.90
C SER A 370 18.28 19.72 -39.48
N GLY A 371 17.67 19.05 -38.50
CA GLY A 371 17.73 19.43 -37.11
C GLY A 371 19.07 19.10 -36.46
N GLN A 372 19.17 19.42 -35.16
CA GLN A 372 20.39 19.24 -34.38
C GLN A 372 20.11 18.50 -33.11
N ILE A 373 21.06 17.69 -32.66
CA ILE A 373 21.12 17.10 -31.32
C ILE A 373 22.41 17.58 -30.67
N SER A 374 22.35 18.05 -29.44
CA SER A 374 23.53 18.41 -28.65
C SER A 374 23.66 17.53 -27.43
N CYS A 375 24.90 17.08 -27.14
CA CYS A 375 25.22 16.31 -25.93
C CYS A 375 26.34 17.01 -25.16
N LYS A 376 26.12 17.13 -23.82
CA LYS A 376 27.10 17.68 -22.90
C LYS A 376 27.16 16.83 -21.65
N VAL A 377 28.35 16.36 -21.28
CA VAL A 377 28.60 15.66 -20.01
C VAL A 377 29.33 16.61 -19.06
N MET A 378 29.00 16.58 -17.77
CA MET A 378 29.63 17.40 -16.74
C MET A 378 29.78 16.60 -15.46
N LEU A 379 30.91 16.80 -14.76
CA LEU A 379 31.04 16.39 -13.36
C LEU A 379 30.17 17.29 -12.50
N GLU A 380 29.20 16.72 -11.78
CA GLU A 380 28.31 17.47 -10.90
C GLU A 380 28.85 17.56 -9.47
N GLY A 381 29.50 16.50 -9.01
CA GLY A 381 30.12 16.40 -7.70
C GLY A 381 30.77 15.05 -7.48
N ASN A 382 31.63 14.97 -6.48
CA ASN A 382 32.22 13.73 -6.04
C ASN A 382 32.44 13.75 -4.53
N ASP A 383 32.39 12.58 -3.91
CA ASP A 383 32.92 12.30 -2.59
C ASP A 383 34.08 11.28 -2.70
N ASP A 384 34.63 10.81 -1.59
CA ASP A 384 35.79 9.90 -1.57
C ASP A 384 35.53 8.57 -2.31
N LYS A 385 34.28 8.19 -2.58
CA LYS A 385 33.90 6.89 -3.16
C LYS A 385 32.97 6.99 -4.36
N THR A 386 32.20 8.06 -4.46
CA THR A 386 31.13 8.20 -5.47
C THR A 386 31.34 9.43 -6.30
N VAL A 387 31.13 9.31 -7.61
CA VAL A 387 31.15 10.42 -8.57
C VAL A 387 29.77 10.58 -9.19
N HIS A 388 29.33 11.82 -9.35
CA HIS A 388 28.05 12.15 -10.01
C HIS A 388 28.34 12.81 -11.36
N TYR A 389 27.86 12.17 -12.43
CA TYR A 389 27.92 12.73 -13.78
C TYR A 389 26.54 13.19 -14.23
N ARG A 390 26.48 14.42 -14.74
CA ARG A 390 25.29 14.99 -15.37
C ARG A 390 25.48 15.00 -16.87
N CYS A 391 24.54 14.38 -17.59
CA CYS A 391 24.46 14.39 -19.04
C CYS A 391 23.25 15.21 -19.48
N ILE A 392 23.45 16.19 -20.37
CA ILE A 392 22.41 17.02 -20.95
C ILE A 392 22.34 16.69 -22.44
N ILE A 393 21.18 16.22 -22.91
CA ILE A 393 20.90 15.89 -24.31
C ILE A 393 19.76 16.78 -24.75
N ALA A 394 19.99 17.65 -25.73
CA ALA A 394 18.97 18.55 -26.25
C ALA A 394 18.82 18.38 -27.76
N ASP A 395 17.59 18.31 -28.23
CA ASP A 395 17.20 18.25 -29.64
C ASP A 395 16.41 19.48 -30.06
N THR A 396 16.37 19.73 -31.36
CA THR A 396 15.59 20.80 -32.00
C THR A 396 14.29 20.29 -32.63
N GLY A 397 13.78 19.19 -32.13
CA GLY A 397 12.67 18.45 -32.69
C GLY A 397 11.31 19.13 -32.56
N ILE A 398 10.27 18.30 -32.67
CA ILE A 398 8.88 18.77 -32.56
C ILE A 398 8.46 19.17 -31.13
N GLY A 399 9.24 18.76 -30.11
CA GLY A 399 8.91 18.98 -28.71
C GLY A 399 7.65 18.24 -28.28
N MET A 400 7.20 18.50 -27.04
CA MET A 400 6.07 17.82 -26.40
C MET A 400 5.13 18.82 -25.73
N SER A 401 3.84 18.49 -25.66
CA SER A 401 2.85 19.27 -24.91
C SER A 401 3.05 19.10 -23.39
N LYS A 402 2.57 20.09 -22.61
CA LYS A 402 2.64 20.02 -21.14
C LYS A 402 1.87 18.83 -20.59
N ASP A 403 0.70 18.54 -21.17
CA ASP A 403 -0.15 17.43 -20.73
C ASP A 403 0.55 16.08 -20.96
N TYR A 404 1.29 15.93 -22.08
CA TYR A 404 2.03 14.70 -22.36
C TYR A 404 3.26 14.54 -21.46
N LEU A 405 3.95 15.63 -21.09
CA LEU A 405 5.10 15.61 -20.20
C LEU A 405 4.80 14.96 -18.83
N GLU A 406 3.57 15.11 -18.34
CA GLU A 406 3.15 14.46 -17.08
C GLU A 406 3.07 12.93 -17.19
N HIS A 407 2.95 12.40 -18.42
CA HIS A 407 2.72 10.99 -18.70
C HIS A 407 3.86 10.30 -19.49
N ILE A 408 4.92 11.01 -19.85
CA ILE A 408 6.00 10.49 -20.72
C ILE A 408 6.68 9.23 -20.16
N PHE A 409 6.74 9.10 -18.85
CA PHE A 409 7.34 7.96 -18.18
C PHE A 409 6.33 6.83 -17.90
N GLU A 410 5.05 7.04 -18.18
CA GLU A 410 4.06 5.97 -18.07
C GLU A 410 4.28 4.94 -19.19
N PRO A 411 4.28 3.64 -18.89
CA PRO A 411 4.38 2.62 -19.92
C PRO A 411 3.33 2.80 -21.03
N PHE A 412 3.76 2.71 -22.31
CA PHE A 412 2.92 2.86 -23.51
C PHE A 412 2.31 4.26 -23.72
N SER A 413 2.83 5.26 -23.04
CA SER A 413 2.45 6.64 -23.29
C SER A 413 2.97 7.09 -24.65
N GLN A 414 2.11 7.65 -25.47
CA GLN A 414 2.43 8.26 -26.76
C GLN A 414 1.56 9.50 -26.94
N GLU A 415 2.13 10.57 -27.45
CA GLU A 415 1.39 11.77 -27.79
C GLU A 415 0.58 11.51 -29.09
N GLU A 416 -0.75 11.62 -29.00
CA GLU A 416 -1.61 11.52 -30.17
C GLU A 416 -1.43 12.79 -31.01
N SER A 417 -0.61 12.72 -32.04
CA SER A 417 -0.52 13.79 -33.04
C SER A 417 -1.25 13.38 -34.31
N ASP A 418 -2.12 14.24 -34.80
CA ASP A 418 -2.85 14.11 -36.08
C ASP A 418 -1.95 14.08 -37.32
N THR A 419 -0.69 14.30 -37.17
CA THR A 419 0.31 14.30 -38.25
C THR A 419 0.87 12.90 -38.42
N ARG A 420 0.58 12.32 -39.57
CA ARG A 420 1.07 11.07 -40.17
C ARG A 420 2.59 10.87 -40.00
N THR A 421 3.07 10.59 -38.82
CA THR A 421 4.42 10.11 -38.64
C THR A 421 4.43 8.59 -38.74
N SER A 422 5.11 8.07 -39.76
CA SER A 422 5.27 6.64 -40.11
C SER A 422 5.98 5.82 -39.01
N TYR A 423 6.30 6.37 -37.87
CA TYR A 423 7.12 5.77 -36.83
C TYR A 423 6.34 5.64 -35.51
N ARG A 424 5.49 4.60 -35.41
CA ARG A 424 4.94 4.20 -34.11
C ARG A 424 6.06 3.55 -33.30
N GLY A 425 6.36 4.10 -32.11
CA GLY A 425 7.25 3.48 -31.13
C GLY A 425 6.45 2.59 -30.16
N THR A 426 7.14 1.84 -29.32
CA THR A 426 6.54 0.97 -28.29
C THR A 426 5.91 1.76 -27.16
N GLY A 427 6.38 2.99 -26.90
CA GLY A 427 6.03 3.77 -25.71
C GLY A 427 6.62 3.20 -24.41
N LEU A 428 7.51 2.20 -24.50
CA LEU A 428 8.19 1.61 -23.35
C LEU A 428 9.56 2.24 -23.06
N GLY A 429 10.24 2.76 -24.07
CA GLY A 429 11.62 3.21 -23.95
C GLY A 429 11.84 4.24 -22.83
N MET A 430 10.95 5.23 -22.67
CA MET A 430 11.08 6.23 -21.60
C MET A 430 10.71 5.70 -20.22
N ALA A 431 9.77 4.76 -20.13
CA ALA A 431 9.44 4.06 -18.88
C ALA A 431 10.63 3.20 -18.41
N ILE A 432 11.29 2.49 -19.32
CA ILE A 432 12.53 1.73 -19.06
C ILE A 432 13.64 2.66 -18.60
N VAL A 433 13.87 3.79 -19.30
CA VAL A 433 14.86 4.81 -18.91
C VAL A 433 14.62 5.29 -17.48
N LYS A 434 13.39 5.65 -17.13
CA LYS A 434 13.04 6.12 -15.78
C LYS A 434 13.32 5.04 -14.74
N THR A 435 12.87 3.82 -14.96
CA THR A 435 13.05 2.70 -14.04
C THR A 435 14.53 2.37 -13.83
N LEU A 436 15.34 2.38 -14.90
CA LEU A 436 16.78 2.14 -14.81
C LEU A 436 17.50 3.24 -14.02
N ILE A 437 17.19 4.51 -14.30
CA ILE A 437 17.78 5.65 -13.59
C ILE A 437 17.41 5.58 -12.10
N ASP A 438 16.14 5.28 -11.75
CA ASP A 438 15.70 5.15 -10.36
C ASP A 438 16.41 3.98 -9.64
N LYS A 439 16.56 2.81 -10.31
CA LYS A 439 17.30 1.67 -9.74
C LYS A 439 18.80 1.95 -9.58
N MET A 440 19.36 2.84 -10.39
CA MET A 440 20.74 3.29 -10.27
C MET A 440 20.92 4.44 -9.25
N GLY A 441 19.83 4.92 -8.63
CA GLY A 441 19.87 6.03 -7.67
C GLY A 441 20.10 7.40 -8.31
N GLY A 442 19.85 7.53 -9.61
CA GLY A 442 19.99 8.76 -10.37
C GLY A 442 18.70 9.58 -10.46
N THR A 443 18.75 10.65 -11.24
CA THR A 443 17.60 11.53 -11.54
C THR A 443 17.54 11.87 -13.02
N ILE A 444 16.32 12.08 -13.53
CA ILE A 444 16.06 12.57 -14.87
C ILE A 444 15.08 13.74 -14.81
N ASP A 445 15.40 14.83 -15.48
CA ASP A 445 14.55 16.00 -15.71
C ASP A 445 14.35 16.23 -17.20
N ILE A 446 13.16 16.73 -17.58
CA ILE A 446 12.80 16.96 -18.98
C ILE A 446 12.23 18.37 -19.12
N GLN A 447 12.77 19.11 -20.08
CA GLN A 447 12.22 20.41 -20.50
C GLN A 447 11.88 20.30 -21.98
N SER A 448 10.64 20.55 -22.35
CA SER A 448 10.18 20.48 -23.73
C SER A 448 9.13 21.54 -24.03
N GLU A 449 9.21 22.08 -25.24
CA GLU A 449 8.24 23.04 -25.74
C GLU A 449 7.88 22.67 -27.19
N PRO A 450 6.57 22.63 -27.52
CA PRO A 450 6.12 22.29 -28.87
C PRO A 450 6.78 23.14 -29.95
N ASN A 451 7.30 22.51 -30.99
CA ASN A 451 8.04 23.09 -32.11
C ASN A 451 9.38 23.77 -31.78
N VAL A 452 9.85 23.71 -30.55
CA VAL A 452 11.17 24.18 -30.13
C VAL A 452 12.15 23.04 -30.02
N GLY A 453 11.78 21.97 -29.28
CA GLY A 453 12.57 20.77 -29.06
C GLY A 453 12.48 20.28 -27.64
N THR A 454 13.35 19.30 -27.28
CA THR A 454 13.37 18.68 -25.95
C THR A 454 14.79 18.65 -25.39
N THR A 455 14.88 18.87 -24.08
CA THR A 455 16.12 18.73 -23.30
C THR A 455 15.94 17.73 -22.19
N PHE A 456 16.73 16.66 -22.22
CA PHE A 456 16.83 15.67 -21.15
C PHE A 456 18.08 15.98 -20.32
N THR A 457 17.91 15.99 -19.01
CA THR A 457 19.00 16.13 -18.04
C THR A 457 19.03 14.89 -17.16
N VAL A 458 20.04 14.05 -17.32
CA VAL A 458 20.22 12.80 -16.57
C VAL A 458 21.40 12.96 -15.64
N SER A 459 21.23 12.69 -14.36
CA SER A 459 22.28 12.67 -13.34
C SER A 459 22.39 11.27 -12.75
N LEU A 460 23.57 10.65 -12.85
CA LEU A 460 23.83 9.29 -12.38
C LEU A 460 24.99 9.28 -11.39
N PRO A 461 24.82 8.63 -10.23
CA PRO A 461 25.90 8.33 -9.30
C PRO A 461 26.62 7.06 -9.72
N PHE A 462 27.94 7.04 -9.60
CA PHE A 462 28.78 5.87 -9.82
C PHE A 462 29.79 5.72 -8.69
N GLU A 463 30.04 4.50 -8.25
CA GLU A 463 31.18 4.21 -7.38
C GLU A 463 32.47 4.25 -8.19
N ILE A 464 33.52 4.89 -7.67
CA ILE A 464 34.79 5.05 -8.36
C ILE A 464 35.54 3.71 -8.36
N ALA A 465 36.01 3.29 -9.53
CA ALA A 465 36.83 2.10 -9.72
C ALA A 465 38.29 2.48 -10.03
N SER A 466 39.22 1.54 -9.81
CA SER A 466 40.60 1.69 -10.24
C SER A 466 40.81 1.13 -11.67
N VAL A 467 41.89 1.54 -12.31
CA VAL A 467 42.30 0.97 -13.64
C VAL A 467 42.49 -0.55 -13.54
N GLU A 468 42.94 -1.04 -12.40
CA GLU A 468 43.23 -2.47 -12.19
C GLU A 468 41.95 -3.30 -12.09
N ASP A 469 40.81 -2.69 -11.73
CA ASP A 469 39.50 -3.35 -11.65
C ASP A 469 38.84 -3.53 -13.02
N VAL A 470 39.24 -2.74 -13.99
CA VAL A 470 38.77 -2.84 -15.38
C VAL A 470 39.63 -3.86 -16.12
N HIS A 471 39.16 -5.12 -16.16
CA HIS A 471 39.78 -6.11 -17.02
C HIS A 471 39.69 -5.63 -18.46
N THR A 472 40.82 -5.24 -19.06
CA THR A 472 40.97 -4.96 -20.49
C THR A 472 40.68 -6.24 -21.25
N ILE A 473 39.46 -6.37 -21.75
CA ILE A 473 39.18 -7.25 -22.86
C ILE A 473 39.89 -6.56 -24.05
N THR A 474 41.10 -6.96 -24.29
CA THR A 474 41.78 -6.60 -25.56
C THR A 474 40.95 -7.20 -26.67
N ASP A 475 40.18 -6.37 -27.37
CA ASP A 475 39.64 -6.69 -28.68
C ASP A 475 40.83 -6.93 -29.62
N ASP A 476 41.19 -8.20 -29.76
CA ASP A 476 42.09 -8.63 -30.81
C ASP A 476 41.29 -8.57 -32.13
N GLU A 477 41.50 -7.53 -32.91
CA GLU A 477 40.86 -7.33 -34.23
C GLU A 477 41.34 -8.37 -35.28
N THR A 478 41.59 -9.60 -34.88
CA THR A 478 41.81 -10.70 -35.79
C THR A 478 40.45 -11.10 -36.38
N LYS A 479 40.34 -11.09 -37.72
CA LYS A 479 39.18 -11.65 -38.43
C LYS A 479 38.89 -13.02 -37.85
N ALA A 480 37.74 -13.14 -37.17
CA ALA A 480 37.32 -14.38 -36.55
C ALA A 480 37.11 -15.45 -37.63
N ASP A 481 37.98 -16.42 -37.70
CA ASP A 481 37.91 -17.53 -38.65
C ASP A 481 37.59 -18.83 -37.89
N ILE A 482 36.45 -19.43 -38.21
CA ILE A 482 35.98 -20.72 -37.63
C ILE A 482 36.07 -21.88 -38.64
N SER A 483 36.68 -21.64 -39.80
CA SER A 483 36.78 -22.66 -40.86
C SER A 483 37.44 -23.93 -40.34
N GLY A 484 36.79 -25.07 -40.62
CA GLY A 484 37.22 -26.40 -40.23
C GLY A 484 36.94 -26.78 -38.76
N MET A 485 36.43 -25.90 -37.92
CA MET A 485 36.01 -26.26 -36.55
C MET A 485 34.86 -27.26 -36.59
N LYS A 486 34.92 -28.28 -35.73
CA LYS A 486 33.86 -29.28 -35.58
C LYS A 486 33.01 -28.92 -34.36
N LEU A 487 31.77 -28.54 -34.62
CA LEU A 487 30.84 -28.03 -33.61
C LEU A 487 29.69 -29.00 -33.36
N LEU A 488 29.35 -29.22 -32.10
CA LEU A 488 28.10 -29.88 -31.72
C LEU A 488 27.07 -28.80 -31.34
N ILE A 489 25.99 -28.69 -32.11
CA ILE A 489 24.88 -27.76 -31.87
C ILE A 489 23.75 -28.50 -31.17
N VAL A 490 23.33 -28.01 -30.00
CA VAL A 490 22.27 -28.61 -29.21
C VAL A 490 21.14 -27.60 -29.07
N GLU A 491 20.01 -27.90 -29.69
CA GLU A 491 18.84 -27.01 -29.78
C GLU A 491 17.58 -27.86 -29.98
N ASP A 492 16.54 -27.63 -29.20
CA ASP A 492 15.27 -28.40 -29.27
C ASP A 492 14.33 -27.90 -30.37
N ASN A 493 14.45 -26.64 -30.76
CA ASN A 493 13.65 -26.09 -31.84
C ASN A 493 14.29 -26.38 -33.19
N GLY A 494 13.64 -27.22 -34.02
CA GLY A 494 14.16 -27.66 -35.31
C GLY A 494 14.50 -26.50 -36.27
N LEU A 495 13.71 -25.42 -36.27
CA LEU A 495 13.97 -24.24 -37.10
C LEU A 495 15.24 -23.50 -36.65
N ASN A 496 15.37 -23.28 -35.32
CA ASN A 496 16.57 -22.64 -34.75
C ASN A 496 17.83 -23.48 -35.03
N LEU A 497 17.71 -24.80 -34.90
CA LEU A 497 18.78 -25.74 -35.17
C LEU A 497 19.24 -25.67 -36.65
N GLU A 498 18.27 -25.60 -37.57
CA GLU A 498 18.53 -25.52 -39.01
C GLU A 498 19.19 -24.20 -39.38
N ILE A 499 18.73 -23.07 -38.80
CA ILE A 499 19.33 -21.75 -38.99
C ILE A 499 20.75 -21.72 -38.43
N ALA A 500 20.98 -22.18 -37.20
CA ALA A 500 22.30 -22.21 -36.58
C ALA A 500 23.29 -23.07 -37.41
N LYS A 501 22.84 -24.23 -37.84
CA LYS A 501 23.61 -25.12 -38.72
C LYS A 501 23.99 -24.43 -40.02
N TYR A 502 23.02 -23.86 -40.70
CA TYR A 502 23.28 -23.15 -42.00
C TYR A 502 24.30 -22.02 -41.84
N LEU A 503 24.12 -21.15 -40.84
CA LEU A 503 25.01 -20.01 -40.58
C LEU A 503 26.45 -20.44 -40.30
N LEU A 504 26.63 -21.51 -39.50
CA LEU A 504 27.96 -21.99 -39.13
C LEU A 504 28.65 -22.77 -40.25
N GLU A 505 27.90 -23.57 -41.04
CA GLU A 505 28.42 -24.26 -42.21
C GLU A 505 28.80 -23.29 -43.34
N ASP A 506 28.01 -22.22 -43.54
CA ASP A 506 28.35 -21.14 -44.50
C ASP A 506 29.62 -20.42 -44.10
N ALA A 507 29.90 -20.27 -42.79
CA ALA A 507 31.15 -19.74 -42.26
C ALA A 507 32.31 -20.74 -42.24
N GLY A 508 32.12 -21.93 -42.79
CA GLY A 508 33.15 -22.94 -43.00
C GLY A 508 33.34 -23.94 -41.85
N ALA A 509 32.49 -23.96 -40.84
CA ALA A 509 32.53 -24.96 -39.77
C ALA A 509 31.91 -26.28 -40.22
N VAL A 510 32.25 -27.37 -39.54
CA VAL A 510 31.62 -28.69 -39.67
C VAL A 510 30.71 -28.93 -38.48
N THR A 511 29.42 -29.15 -38.71
CA THR A 511 28.45 -29.24 -37.64
C THR A 511 27.89 -30.65 -37.45
N ASP A 512 27.64 -31.01 -36.19
CA ASP A 512 26.76 -32.12 -35.76
C ASP A 512 25.67 -31.54 -34.87
N THR A 513 24.52 -32.19 -34.80
CA THR A 513 23.33 -31.64 -34.14
C THR A 513 22.73 -32.60 -33.12
N ALA A 514 22.17 -32.08 -32.03
CA ALA A 514 21.37 -32.83 -31.04
C ALA A 514 20.13 -32.02 -30.70
N ALA A 515 18.99 -32.71 -30.50
CA ALA A 515 17.70 -32.07 -30.23
C ALA A 515 17.39 -31.89 -28.74
N ASP A 516 18.22 -32.40 -27.84
CA ASP A 516 18.12 -32.27 -26.41
C ASP A 516 19.46 -32.57 -25.73
N GLY A 517 19.53 -32.30 -24.41
CA GLY A 517 20.74 -32.51 -23.63
C GLY A 517 21.16 -33.97 -23.51
N GLU A 518 20.22 -34.92 -23.49
CA GLU A 518 20.51 -36.35 -23.40
C GLU A 518 21.21 -36.82 -24.70
N GLN A 519 20.70 -36.42 -25.84
CA GLN A 519 21.32 -36.72 -27.13
C GLN A 519 22.73 -36.06 -27.26
N ALA A 520 22.89 -34.85 -26.74
CA ALA A 520 24.18 -34.19 -26.72
C ALA A 520 25.22 -34.97 -25.91
N VAL A 521 24.88 -35.38 -24.68
CA VAL A 521 25.73 -36.21 -23.83
C VAL A 521 26.04 -37.56 -24.52
N LYS A 522 25.05 -38.21 -25.10
CA LYS A 522 25.22 -39.47 -25.83
C LYS A 522 26.17 -39.31 -27.01
N LYS A 523 25.98 -38.31 -27.85
CA LYS A 523 26.87 -38.05 -29.01
C LYS A 523 28.30 -37.74 -28.59
N PHE A 524 28.44 -36.88 -27.55
CA PHE A 524 29.76 -36.56 -27.02
C PHE A 524 30.47 -37.80 -26.47
N THR A 525 29.79 -38.61 -25.66
CA THR A 525 30.39 -39.80 -25.03
C THR A 525 30.69 -40.95 -26.03
N GLN A 526 29.91 -41.08 -27.10
CA GLN A 526 30.08 -42.10 -28.14
C GLN A 526 31.10 -41.68 -29.20
N SER A 527 31.43 -40.40 -29.32
CA SER A 527 32.43 -39.91 -30.25
C SER A 527 33.85 -40.21 -29.74
N PRO A 528 34.86 -40.36 -30.63
CA PRO A 528 36.27 -40.36 -30.25
C PRO A 528 36.68 -39.09 -29.51
N GLU A 529 37.67 -39.18 -28.64
CA GLU A 529 38.27 -38.03 -27.98
C GLU A 529 38.75 -36.97 -28.99
N GLY A 530 38.44 -35.69 -28.71
CA GLY A 530 38.83 -34.57 -29.60
C GLY A 530 38.01 -34.50 -30.90
N THR A 531 36.85 -35.16 -31.00
CA THR A 531 35.98 -35.05 -32.17
C THR A 531 35.39 -33.68 -32.36
N TYR A 532 35.00 -33.00 -31.26
CA TYR A 532 34.41 -31.67 -31.28
C TYR A 532 35.39 -30.63 -30.73
N ASP A 533 35.45 -29.48 -31.37
CA ASP A 533 36.25 -28.31 -30.95
C ASP A 533 35.47 -27.43 -29.96
N ALA A 534 34.13 -27.40 -30.08
CA ALA A 534 33.24 -26.71 -29.14
C ALA A 534 31.82 -27.28 -29.20
N ILE A 535 31.04 -27.01 -28.15
CA ILE A 535 29.60 -27.35 -28.04
C ILE A 535 28.82 -26.04 -27.88
N LEU A 536 27.85 -25.80 -28.75
CA LEU A 536 26.84 -24.75 -28.60
C LEU A 536 25.62 -25.39 -27.94
N MET A 537 25.30 -24.99 -26.72
CA MET A 537 24.31 -25.66 -25.85
C MET A 537 23.16 -24.72 -25.52
N ASP A 538 21.95 -25.03 -26.00
CA ASP A 538 20.76 -24.36 -25.48
C ASP A 538 20.55 -24.70 -24.02
N ILE A 539 20.13 -23.70 -23.23
CA ILE A 539 19.87 -23.88 -21.80
C ILE A 539 18.52 -24.54 -21.56
N MET A 540 17.49 -24.09 -22.27
CA MET A 540 16.09 -24.46 -22.01
C MET A 540 15.62 -25.52 -23.02
N MET A 541 15.82 -26.76 -22.69
CA MET A 541 15.42 -27.88 -23.53
C MET A 541 14.61 -28.92 -22.74
N PRO A 542 13.68 -29.65 -23.40
CA PRO A 542 12.97 -30.77 -22.81
C PRO A 542 13.91 -31.96 -22.54
N VAL A 543 13.47 -32.93 -21.77
CA VAL A 543 14.17 -34.15 -21.38
C VAL A 543 15.37 -33.89 -20.49
N MET A 544 16.38 -33.18 -20.97
CA MET A 544 17.57 -32.77 -20.22
C MET A 544 17.95 -31.35 -20.63
N ASP A 545 17.96 -30.43 -19.67
CA ASP A 545 18.36 -29.04 -19.88
C ASP A 545 19.87 -28.90 -20.10
N GLY A 546 20.28 -27.73 -20.61
CA GLY A 546 21.68 -27.48 -20.93
C GLY A 546 22.63 -27.47 -19.73
N TYR A 547 22.12 -27.11 -18.52
CA TYR A 547 22.92 -27.16 -17.30
C TYR A 547 23.22 -28.60 -16.87
N ALA A 548 22.19 -29.46 -16.89
CA ALA A 548 22.33 -30.87 -16.57
C ALA A 548 23.22 -31.60 -17.60
N ALA A 549 23.04 -31.30 -18.91
CA ALA A 549 23.86 -31.84 -19.96
C ALA A 549 25.34 -31.44 -19.80
N THR A 550 25.61 -30.16 -19.49
CA THR A 550 26.98 -29.66 -19.25
C THR A 550 27.62 -30.39 -18.06
N LYS A 551 26.93 -30.53 -16.95
CA LYS A 551 27.44 -31.29 -15.78
C LYS A 551 27.75 -32.73 -16.12
N ALA A 552 26.85 -33.40 -16.84
CA ALA A 552 27.03 -34.79 -17.26
C ALA A 552 28.25 -34.95 -18.17
N ILE A 553 28.47 -33.99 -19.10
CA ILE A 553 29.70 -33.96 -19.95
C ILE A 553 30.92 -33.75 -19.08
N ARG A 554 30.94 -32.78 -18.16
CA ARG A 554 32.08 -32.47 -17.28
C ARG A 554 32.45 -33.58 -16.32
N GLU A 555 31.47 -34.38 -15.89
CA GLU A 555 31.65 -35.53 -15.01
C GLU A 555 32.11 -36.81 -15.75
N TYR A 556 32.04 -36.81 -17.08
CA TYR A 556 32.45 -37.98 -17.87
C TYR A 556 33.96 -38.18 -17.78
N ASP A 557 34.40 -39.42 -17.58
CA ASP A 557 35.80 -39.80 -17.37
C ASP A 557 36.59 -39.84 -18.72
N ARG A 558 36.82 -38.65 -19.30
CA ARG A 558 37.57 -38.43 -20.52
C ARG A 558 38.31 -37.08 -20.43
N PRO A 559 39.57 -36.98 -20.87
CA PRO A 559 40.34 -35.74 -20.73
C PRO A 559 39.68 -34.51 -21.34
N ASP A 560 39.15 -34.63 -22.58
CA ASP A 560 38.49 -33.52 -23.29
C ASP A 560 37.15 -33.13 -22.69
N ALA A 561 36.49 -33.98 -21.90
CA ALA A 561 35.26 -33.66 -21.22
C ALA A 561 35.41 -32.49 -20.24
N LYS A 562 36.60 -32.31 -19.64
CA LYS A 562 36.93 -31.23 -18.72
C LYS A 562 37.33 -29.93 -19.40
N THR A 563 37.80 -30.02 -20.64
CA THR A 563 38.44 -28.88 -21.35
C THR A 563 37.66 -28.39 -22.57
N ILE A 564 36.76 -29.19 -23.15
CA ILE A 564 35.98 -28.78 -24.31
C ILE A 564 35.20 -27.49 -24.04
N PRO A 565 35.29 -26.46 -24.87
CA PRO A 565 34.49 -25.27 -24.76
C PRO A 565 33.00 -25.60 -24.89
N ILE A 566 32.21 -25.26 -23.88
CA ILE A 566 30.74 -25.33 -23.90
C ILE A 566 30.22 -23.92 -23.81
N ILE A 567 29.55 -23.46 -24.84
CA ILE A 567 29.04 -22.10 -24.99
C ILE A 567 27.53 -22.16 -24.89
N ALA A 568 26.98 -21.48 -23.89
CA ALA A 568 25.53 -21.41 -23.66
C ALA A 568 24.85 -20.62 -24.78
N MET A 569 23.73 -21.10 -25.29
CA MET A 569 22.81 -20.33 -26.11
C MET A 569 21.61 -19.96 -25.24
N THR A 570 21.41 -18.68 -24.94
CA THR A 570 20.39 -18.21 -24.00
C THR A 570 19.41 -17.26 -24.69
N ALA A 571 18.13 -17.27 -24.26
CA ALA A 571 17.16 -16.26 -24.70
C ALA A 571 17.52 -14.87 -24.14
N ASN A 572 18.34 -14.79 -23.07
CA ASN A 572 18.73 -13.57 -22.39
C ASN A 572 20.18 -13.66 -21.90
N ALA A 573 20.98 -12.63 -22.18
CA ALA A 573 22.37 -12.52 -21.74
C ALA A 573 22.52 -11.77 -20.39
N PHE A 574 21.67 -12.03 -19.39
CA PHE A 574 21.74 -11.33 -18.11
C PHE A 574 22.75 -11.95 -17.14
N ALA A 575 23.28 -11.13 -16.23
CA ALA A 575 24.33 -11.50 -15.29
C ALA A 575 24.02 -12.73 -14.44
N GLU A 576 22.75 -12.94 -14.05
CA GLU A 576 22.34 -14.12 -13.28
C GLU A 576 22.43 -15.42 -14.10
N ASP A 577 22.05 -15.38 -15.35
CA ASP A 577 22.12 -16.55 -16.25
C ASP A 577 23.57 -16.87 -16.60
N VAL A 578 24.40 -15.84 -16.76
CA VAL A 578 25.86 -16.01 -16.97
C VAL A 578 26.51 -16.66 -15.74
N LEU A 579 26.14 -16.27 -14.52
CA LEU A 579 26.64 -16.89 -13.29
C LEU A 579 26.22 -18.36 -13.17
N LYS A 580 24.98 -18.69 -13.54
CA LYS A 580 24.49 -20.08 -13.58
C LYS A 580 25.22 -20.91 -14.61
N CYS A 581 25.45 -20.36 -15.82
CA CYS A 581 26.25 -21.02 -16.87
C CYS A 581 27.66 -21.35 -16.36
N LYS A 582 28.36 -20.39 -15.77
CA LYS A 582 29.71 -20.59 -15.21
C LYS A 582 29.69 -21.63 -14.10
N SER A 583 28.68 -21.60 -13.18
CA SER A 583 28.57 -22.58 -12.09
C SER A 583 28.28 -24.01 -12.59
N ALA A 584 27.61 -24.15 -13.73
CA ALA A 584 27.39 -25.44 -14.38
C ALA A 584 28.65 -25.97 -15.13
N GLY A 585 29.66 -25.13 -15.33
CA GLY A 585 30.90 -25.51 -16.05
C GLY A 585 30.93 -25.10 -17.50
N MET A 586 30.05 -24.16 -17.94
CA MET A 586 30.10 -23.57 -19.27
C MET A 586 31.20 -22.50 -19.37
N ASN A 587 31.74 -22.28 -20.55
CA ASN A 587 32.89 -21.40 -20.78
C ASN A 587 32.49 -19.98 -21.18
N ASP A 588 31.44 -19.86 -22.01
CA ASP A 588 30.96 -18.58 -22.55
C ASP A 588 29.44 -18.64 -22.80
N HIS A 589 28.84 -17.55 -23.27
CA HIS A 589 27.43 -17.51 -23.61
C HIS A 589 27.17 -16.68 -24.87
N LEU A 590 26.07 -16.98 -25.55
CA LEU A 590 25.55 -16.31 -26.76
C LEU A 590 24.07 -16.02 -26.57
N ALA A 591 23.63 -14.80 -26.84
CA ALA A 591 22.23 -14.44 -26.86
C ALA A 591 21.53 -14.96 -28.12
N LYS A 592 20.35 -15.49 -28.02
CA LYS A 592 19.45 -15.77 -29.14
C LYS A 592 18.66 -14.50 -29.52
N PRO A 593 18.44 -14.21 -30.81
CA PRO A 593 18.84 -15.00 -31.97
C PRO A 593 20.35 -14.93 -32.23
N LEU A 594 20.93 -16.00 -32.76
CA LEU A 594 22.34 -16.06 -33.02
C LEU A 594 22.72 -15.08 -34.15
N VAL A 595 23.63 -14.16 -33.82
CA VAL A 595 24.24 -13.24 -34.80
C VAL A 595 25.60 -13.80 -35.23
N LEU A 596 25.77 -14.08 -36.49
CA LEU A 596 26.95 -14.79 -37.03
C LEU A 596 28.28 -14.17 -36.56
N ASP A 597 28.44 -12.85 -36.66
CA ASP A 597 29.67 -12.15 -36.25
C ASP A 597 29.99 -12.37 -34.75
N THR A 598 28.98 -12.34 -33.89
CA THR A 598 29.16 -12.58 -32.46
C THR A 598 29.54 -14.03 -32.17
N VAL A 599 28.89 -14.97 -32.85
CA VAL A 599 29.17 -16.40 -32.72
C VAL A 599 30.60 -16.69 -33.20
N MET A 600 31.01 -16.14 -34.36
CA MET A 600 32.36 -16.30 -34.91
C MET A 600 33.42 -15.74 -33.96
N LYS A 601 33.25 -14.53 -33.43
CA LYS A 601 34.16 -13.91 -32.46
C LYS A 601 34.26 -14.76 -31.17
N THR A 602 33.16 -15.28 -30.67
CA THR A 602 33.17 -16.13 -29.47
C THR A 602 33.85 -17.45 -29.70
N LEU A 603 33.55 -18.15 -30.81
CA LEU A 603 34.17 -19.42 -31.16
C LEU A 603 35.67 -19.30 -31.48
N ALA A 604 36.09 -18.22 -32.13
CA ALA A 604 37.49 -17.98 -32.48
C ALA A 604 38.40 -17.90 -31.24
N LYS A 605 37.91 -17.45 -30.09
CA LYS A 605 38.64 -17.47 -28.80
C LYS A 605 39.09 -18.89 -28.41
N TYR A 606 38.36 -19.89 -28.86
CA TYR A 606 38.57 -21.30 -28.51
C TYR A 606 39.15 -22.15 -29.62
N LYS A 607 39.43 -21.54 -30.82
CA LYS A 607 40.08 -22.26 -31.92
C LYS A 607 41.52 -22.58 -31.51
N ALA A 608 41.84 -23.87 -31.45
CA ALA A 608 43.20 -24.28 -31.15
C ALA A 608 44.15 -23.74 -32.24
N PRO A 609 45.37 -23.21 -31.91
CA PRO A 609 46.32 -22.80 -32.90
C PRO A 609 46.61 -23.99 -33.82
N ALA A 610 46.55 -23.74 -35.14
CA ALA A 610 46.82 -24.78 -36.14
C ALA A 610 48.15 -25.49 -35.79
N LYS A 611 48.08 -26.81 -35.53
CA LYS A 611 49.31 -27.60 -35.38
C LYS A 611 50.12 -27.42 -36.65
N ALA A 612 51.24 -26.69 -36.54
CA ALA A 612 52.20 -26.62 -37.62
C ALA A 612 52.57 -28.05 -37.99
N GLN A 613 52.26 -28.43 -39.21
CA GLN A 613 52.72 -29.69 -39.87
C GLN A 613 54.17 -29.64 -40.10
#